data_6c52083846c5bc73cb1617f8276357ec
#
_entry.id   6c52083846c5bc73cb1617f8276357ec
#
_cell.length_a   1.000
_cell.length_b   1.000
_cell.length_c   1.000
_cell.angle_alpha   90.00
_cell.angle_beta   90.00
_cell.angle_gamma   90.00
#
_symmetry.space_group_name_H-M   'P 1'
#
loop_
_entity.id
_entity.type
_entity.pdbx_description
1 polymer ?
#
loop_
_entity_poly.entity_id
_entity_poly.type
_entity_poly.pdbx_seq_one_letter_code
_entity_poly.pdbx_strand_id
1 'polypeptide(L)'
;IVINCINTAKCNWDTFETSWDFITHPLITYRSGMNYADIPIDQWQYYISDAYDTWKSNAEECFKLLKKNEEELNRIFIDIYGLQEELTPDVADKDITVHRIFDSKEDVPESMKGSAYIRTKKDEIVSLLSYFIGCMFGRYSLDTEGLIFAGGEWDDTNYKRFKPDVDNIIPITDEEYLEDDIITRLCTWLKVVYGEETLEVNLDFIAEALGNKGNTSREVIRNYFLNDFFKDHCQTYSVTGSGKRPIYWLFDSGKQNGFKALIYLHRYNADTIGNLRIDYLHRMQRIYESEIKRMQDTINNSTNAREVAAATKRKEKLTKQLKECREYDEKIAHLALSRIELDLDDGVKVNYKKLQTGVDGKFYEVLADSKNIMIKEK
;
A
#
# COMPACT_ATOMS: atom_id res chain seq x y z
N ILE A 1 1.73 8.17 -36.38
CA ILE A 1 2.20 8.96 -35.25
C ILE A 1 1.11 9.00 -34.17
N VAL A 2 -0.11 9.52 -34.40
CA VAL A 2 -1.19 9.68 -33.43
C VAL A 2 -1.49 8.38 -32.67
N ILE A 3 -1.65 7.25 -33.38
CA ILE A 3 -1.87 5.94 -32.74
C ILE A 3 -0.72 5.58 -31.80
N ASN A 4 0.53 5.89 -32.16
CA ASN A 4 1.68 5.60 -31.30
C ASN A 4 1.67 6.50 -30.04
N CYS A 5 1.29 7.78 -30.15
CA CYS A 5 1.14 8.64 -28.97
C CYS A 5 0.08 8.09 -28.01
N ILE A 6 -1.09 7.72 -28.53
CA ILE A 6 -2.19 7.14 -27.74
C ILE A 6 -1.74 5.85 -27.04
N ASN A 7 -1.10 4.93 -27.78
CA ASN A 7 -0.65 3.65 -27.23
C ASN A 7 0.42 3.85 -26.15
N THR A 8 1.40 4.77 -26.38
CA THR A 8 2.45 5.05 -25.41
C THR A 8 1.88 5.63 -24.11
N ALA A 9 0.96 6.59 -24.21
CA ALA A 9 0.30 7.19 -23.05
C ALA A 9 -0.57 6.16 -22.32
N LYS A 10 -1.34 5.33 -23.06
CA LYS A 10 -2.17 4.27 -22.48
C LYS A 10 -1.32 3.22 -21.76
N CYS A 11 -0.27 2.70 -22.40
CA CYS A 11 0.61 1.71 -21.77
C CYS A 11 1.22 2.23 -20.46
N ASN A 12 1.62 3.51 -20.40
CA ASN A 12 2.11 4.11 -19.17
C ASN A 12 1.00 4.24 -18.11
N TRP A 13 -0.22 4.65 -18.50
CA TRP A 13 -1.35 4.75 -17.59
C TRP A 13 -1.77 3.39 -17.01
N ASP A 14 -1.74 2.34 -17.80
CA ASP A 14 -2.15 0.99 -17.39
C ASP A 14 -1.16 0.30 -16.43
N THR A 15 -0.02 0.94 -16.13
CA THR A 15 0.89 0.47 -15.05
C THR A 15 0.42 0.84 -13.64
N PHE A 16 -0.62 1.67 -13.49
CA PHE A 16 -1.15 2.09 -12.20
C PHE A 16 -2.35 1.26 -11.78
N GLU A 17 -2.38 0.85 -10.52
CA GLU A 17 -3.48 0.04 -9.94
C GLU A 17 -4.86 0.73 -9.96
N THR A 18 -4.92 2.00 -10.30
CA THR A 18 -6.16 2.77 -10.49
C THR A 18 -6.68 2.73 -11.92
N SER A 19 -5.92 2.17 -12.87
CA SER A 19 -6.38 1.93 -14.24
C SER A 19 -7.28 0.70 -14.31
N TRP A 20 -8.29 0.77 -15.19
CA TRP A 20 -9.16 -0.38 -15.49
C TRP A 20 -8.42 -1.53 -16.19
N ASP A 21 -7.39 -1.21 -16.96
CA ASP A 21 -6.58 -2.16 -17.73
C ASP A 21 -5.28 -2.53 -17.00
N PHE A 22 -5.19 -2.25 -15.69
CA PHE A 22 -4.05 -2.66 -14.88
C PHE A 22 -3.94 -4.19 -14.83
N ILE A 23 -2.78 -4.71 -15.19
CA ILE A 23 -2.51 -6.15 -15.25
C ILE A 23 -1.68 -6.61 -14.05
N THR A 24 -0.50 -6.01 -13.85
CA THR A 24 0.41 -6.32 -12.75
C THR A 24 1.38 -5.16 -12.52
N HIS A 25 2.02 -5.13 -11.35
CA HIS A 25 2.93 -4.05 -11.00
C HIS A 25 4.20 -4.08 -11.87
N PRO A 26 4.71 -2.92 -12.35
CA PRO A 26 5.90 -2.86 -13.22
C PRO A 26 7.13 -3.57 -12.66
N LEU A 27 7.41 -3.45 -11.37
CA LEU A 27 8.56 -4.12 -10.75
C LEU A 27 8.44 -5.66 -10.74
N ILE A 28 7.26 -6.19 -11.01
CA ILE A 28 7.06 -7.63 -11.24
C ILE A 28 7.20 -7.96 -12.72
N THR A 29 6.62 -7.12 -13.59
CA THR A 29 6.70 -7.30 -15.05
C THR A 29 8.13 -7.21 -15.56
N TYR A 30 8.89 -6.22 -15.09
CA TYR A 30 10.26 -5.94 -15.52
C TYR A 30 11.33 -6.65 -14.70
N ARG A 31 10.95 -7.61 -13.84
CA ARG A 31 11.92 -8.50 -13.22
C ARG A 31 12.50 -9.44 -14.28
N SER A 32 13.44 -8.99 -15.02
CA SER A 32 14.08 -9.77 -16.06
C SER A 32 15.54 -9.38 -16.17
N GLY A 33 16.35 -10.31 -16.44
CA GLY A 33 17.72 -10.12 -16.77
C GLY A 33 18.33 -11.38 -17.33
N MET A 34 17.71 -12.54 -17.12
CA MET A 34 18.19 -13.80 -17.68
C MET A 34 17.04 -14.63 -18.24
N ASN A 35 17.33 -15.30 -19.33
CA ASN A 35 16.43 -16.27 -19.93
C ASN A 35 16.46 -17.54 -19.07
N TYR A 36 15.59 -17.60 -18.06
CA TYR A 36 15.50 -18.70 -17.08
C TYR A 36 14.74 -19.92 -17.59
N ALA A 37 14.59 -20.08 -18.92
CA ALA A 37 13.86 -21.18 -19.52
C ALA A 37 14.35 -22.57 -19.06
N ASP A 38 15.62 -22.68 -18.66
CA ASP A 38 16.26 -23.92 -18.23
C ASP A 38 16.42 -24.05 -16.70
N ILE A 39 15.97 -23.05 -15.92
CA ILE A 39 16.08 -23.06 -14.45
C ILE A 39 14.71 -23.28 -13.83
N PRO A 40 14.53 -24.24 -12.92
CA PRO A 40 13.28 -24.42 -12.18
C PRO A 40 12.84 -23.12 -11.48
N ILE A 41 11.53 -22.87 -11.44
CA ILE A 41 10.94 -21.62 -10.90
C ILE A 41 11.35 -21.36 -9.45
N ASP A 42 11.53 -22.40 -8.66
CA ASP A 42 11.98 -22.36 -7.27
C ASP A 42 13.45 -21.94 -7.09
N GLN A 43 14.22 -21.86 -8.17
CA GLN A 43 15.62 -21.41 -8.17
C GLN A 43 15.79 -20.01 -8.80
N TRP A 44 14.71 -19.35 -9.18
CA TRP A 44 14.76 -18.01 -9.75
C TRP A 44 15.14 -16.97 -8.70
N GLN A 45 16.07 -16.11 -9.07
CA GLN A 45 16.57 -15.05 -8.21
C GLN A 45 16.44 -13.72 -8.95
N TYR A 46 15.63 -12.82 -8.39
CA TYR A 46 15.42 -11.51 -8.96
C TYR A 46 15.68 -10.43 -7.91
N TYR A 47 16.26 -9.33 -8.37
CA TYR A 47 16.47 -8.15 -7.56
C TYR A 47 15.47 -7.08 -7.93
N ILE A 48 14.87 -6.44 -6.90
CA ILE A 48 13.95 -5.30 -7.11
C ILE A 48 14.71 -4.13 -7.74
N SER A 49 16.00 -3.95 -7.40
CA SER A 49 16.88 -2.94 -8.01
C SER A 49 16.94 -3.09 -9.53
N ASP A 50 17.16 -4.30 -10.03
CA ASP A 50 17.29 -4.55 -11.47
C ASP A 50 15.95 -4.32 -12.21
N ALA A 51 14.85 -4.76 -11.58
CA ALA A 51 13.51 -4.49 -12.09
C ALA A 51 13.21 -2.99 -12.13
N TYR A 52 13.62 -2.25 -11.10
CA TYR A 52 13.48 -0.80 -11.02
C TYR A 52 14.29 -0.09 -12.12
N ASP A 53 15.55 -0.46 -12.31
CA ASP A 53 16.41 0.15 -13.33
C ASP A 53 15.88 -0.11 -14.74
N THR A 54 15.37 -1.32 -15.00
CA THR A 54 14.75 -1.68 -16.27
C THR A 54 13.47 -0.89 -16.49
N TRP A 55 12.61 -0.79 -15.48
CA TRP A 55 11.37 -0.01 -15.54
C TRP A 55 11.64 1.48 -15.74
N LYS A 56 12.58 2.05 -14.98
CA LYS A 56 13.00 3.45 -15.11
C LYS A 56 13.50 3.75 -16.52
N SER A 57 14.30 2.85 -17.10
CA SER A 57 14.80 2.98 -18.47
C SER A 57 13.67 2.94 -19.49
N ASN A 58 12.72 2.03 -19.35
CA ASN A 58 11.53 1.93 -20.21
C ASN A 58 10.66 3.19 -20.13
N ALA A 59 10.43 3.72 -18.92
CA ALA A 59 9.68 4.95 -18.73
C ALA A 59 10.36 6.15 -19.42
N GLU A 60 11.68 6.25 -19.35
CA GLU A 60 12.47 7.28 -20.03
C GLU A 60 12.37 7.14 -21.56
N GLU A 61 12.37 5.93 -22.10
CA GLU A 61 12.18 5.68 -23.54
C GLU A 61 10.77 6.08 -24.00
N CYS A 62 9.75 5.72 -23.24
CA CYS A 62 8.36 6.12 -23.49
C CYS A 62 8.21 7.65 -23.50
N PHE A 63 8.83 8.33 -22.53
CA PHE A 63 8.83 9.80 -22.46
C PHE A 63 9.45 10.44 -23.70
N LYS A 64 10.65 9.99 -24.10
CA LYS A 64 11.35 10.48 -25.30
C LYS A 64 10.57 10.21 -26.58
N LEU A 65 9.97 9.01 -26.68
CA LEU A 65 9.18 8.64 -27.85
C LEU A 65 7.92 9.50 -27.97
N LEU A 66 7.19 9.71 -26.86
CA LEU A 66 6.00 10.56 -26.88
C LEU A 66 6.35 11.99 -27.26
N LYS A 67 7.36 12.59 -26.61
CA LYS A 67 7.83 13.93 -26.92
C LYS A 67 8.17 14.10 -28.40
N LYS A 68 8.98 13.19 -28.94
CA LYS A 68 9.36 13.21 -30.37
C LYS A 68 8.15 13.14 -31.30
N ASN A 69 7.18 12.29 -30.97
CA ASN A 69 5.99 12.11 -31.78
C ASN A 69 5.07 13.35 -31.71
N GLU A 70 4.93 13.99 -30.56
CA GLU A 70 4.14 15.21 -30.39
C GLU A 70 4.79 16.39 -31.12
N GLU A 71 6.11 16.55 -31.04
CA GLU A 71 6.86 17.58 -31.78
C GLU A 71 6.75 17.37 -33.30
N GLU A 72 6.75 16.12 -33.77
CA GLU A 72 6.54 15.81 -35.19
C GLU A 72 5.11 16.12 -35.64
N LEU A 73 4.11 15.82 -34.82
CA LEU A 73 2.71 16.21 -35.09
C LEU A 73 2.58 17.74 -35.17
N ASN A 74 3.15 18.45 -34.22
CA ASN A 74 3.15 19.90 -34.24
C ASN A 74 3.79 20.47 -35.53
N ARG A 75 4.92 19.91 -35.95
CA ARG A 75 5.60 20.32 -37.19
C ARG A 75 4.70 20.12 -38.40
N ILE A 76 4.06 18.96 -38.52
CA ILE A 76 3.14 18.64 -39.61
C ILE A 76 1.99 19.66 -39.66
N PHE A 77 1.36 19.96 -38.53
CA PHE A 77 0.24 20.91 -38.49
C PHE A 77 0.68 22.37 -38.73
N ILE A 78 1.82 22.79 -38.17
CA ILE A 78 2.41 24.10 -38.42
C ILE A 78 2.66 24.30 -39.94
N ASP A 79 3.20 23.26 -40.61
CA ASP A 79 3.45 23.28 -42.05
C ASP A 79 2.16 23.36 -42.88
N ILE A 80 1.15 22.55 -42.52
CA ILE A 80 -0.15 22.53 -43.19
C ILE A 80 -0.86 23.89 -43.11
N TYR A 81 -0.78 24.54 -41.94
CA TYR A 81 -1.46 25.84 -41.70
C TYR A 81 -0.61 27.05 -42.05
N GLY A 82 0.67 26.87 -42.42
CA GLY A 82 1.59 27.95 -42.78
C GLY A 82 1.97 28.85 -41.59
N LEU A 83 2.10 28.29 -40.38
CA LEU A 83 2.31 29.01 -39.12
C LEU A 83 3.76 29.00 -38.65
N GLN A 84 4.74 28.74 -39.51
CA GLN A 84 6.15 28.58 -39.15
C GLN A 84 6.78 29.84 -38.54
N GLU A 85 6.25 31.02 -38.87
CA GLU A 85 6.72 32.30 -38.32
C GLU A 85 6.08 32.61 -36.92
N GLU A 86 5.02 31.90 -36.55
CA GLU A 86 4.25 32.20 -35.35
C GLU A 86 4.42 31.14 -34.25
N LEU A 87 4.66 29.86 -34.61
CA LEU A 87 4.68 28.72 -33.70
C LEU A 87 5.96 27.90 -33.83
N THR A 88 6.42 27.35 -32.70
CA THR A 88 7.47 26.31 -32.65
C THR A 88 6.85 24.93 -32.44
N PRO A 89 7.39 23.87 -33.04
CA PRO A 89 6.93 22.50 -32.80
C PRO A 89 7.34 21.95 -31.44
N ASP A 90 8.25 22.62 -30.73
CA ASP A 90 8.84 22.11 -29.49
C ASP A 90 7.79 21.93 -28.38
N VAL A 91 7.89 20.81 -27.66
CA VAL A 91 7.04 20.48 -26.50
C VAL A 91 7.89 20.53 -25.23
N ALA A 92 7.47 21.30 -24.24
CA ALA A 92 8.20 21.37 -22.99
C ALA A 92 8.10 20.04 -22.22
N ASP A 93 9.18 19.61 -21.59
CA ASP A 93 9.24 18.32 -20.84
C ASP A 93 8.12 18.18 -19.81
N LYS A 94 7.77 19.28 -19.13
CA LYS A 94 6.72 19.30 -18.10
C LYS A 94 5.31 19.03 -18.64
N ASP A 95 5.10 19.20 -19.95
CA ASP A 95 3.79 19.07 -20.59
C ASP A 95 3.59 17.68 -21.22
N ILE A 96 4.62 16.84 -21.23
CA ILE A 96 4.55 15.44 -21.69
C ILE A 96 3.76 14.60 -20.69
N THR A 97 2.76 13.83 -21.19
CA THR A 97 1.73 13.15 -20.38
C THR A 97 2.02 11.68 -20.09
N VAL A 98 3.29 11.29 -19.99
CA VAL A 98 3.74 10.00 -19.46
C VAL A 98 4.69 10.22 -18.29
N HIS A 99 4.67 9.28 -17.34
CA HIS A 99 5.49 9.38 -16.14
C HIS A 99 6.97 9.18 -16.46
N ARG A 100 7.79 10.04 -15.84
CA ARG A 100 9.24 9.92 -15.82
C ARG A 100 9.71 9.63 -14.41
N ILE A 101 10.65 8.70 -14.25
CA ILE A 101 11.05 8.16 -12.94
C ILE A 101 12.44 8.66 -12.59
N PHE A 102 12.59 9.15 -11.35
CA PHE A 102 13.84 9.67 -10.79
C PHE A 102 14.18 8.91 -9.49
N ASP A 103 15.45 8.85 -9.11
CA ASP A 103 15.82 8.19 -7.88
C ASP A 103 15.33 8.97 -6.65
N SER A 104 15.41 10.31 -6.73
CA SER A 104 14.92 11.21 -5.68
C SER A 104 14.26 12.46 -6.28
N LYS A 105 13.67 13.30 -5.44
CA LYS A 105 13.11 14.61 -5.86
C LYS A 105 14.19 15.59 -6.25
N GLU A 106 15.39 15.45 -5.73
CA GLU A 106 16.55 16.27 -5.97
C GLU A 106 17.11 16.06 -7.40
N ASP A 107 16.85 14.89 -7.98
CA ASP A 107 17.30 14.50 -9.33
C ASP A 107 16.37 15.03 -10.44
N VAL A 108 15.24 15.62 -10.08
CA VAL A 108 14.26 16.14 -11.04
C VAL A 108 14.82 17.40 -11.72
N PRO A 109 14.99 17.39 -13.06
CA PRO A 109 15.55 18.54 -13.77
C PRO A 109 14.59 19.73 -13.79
N GLU A 110 15.14 20.93 -13.94
CA GLU A 110 14.36 22.17 -13.97
C GLU A 110 13.26 22.15 -15.06
N SER A 111 13.54 21.51 -16.22
CA SER A 111 12.59 21.37 -17.33
C SER A 111 11.32 20.59 -16.98
N MET A 112 11.37 19.77 -15.92
CA MET A 112 10.24 18.97 -15.43
C MET A 112 9.49 19.63 -14.26
N LYS A 113 9.96 20.75 -13.72
CA LYS A 113 9.29 21.39 -12.58
C LYS A 113 7.86 21.79 -12.94
N GLY A 114 6.94 21.37 -12.07
CA GLY A 114 5.50 21.60 -12.24
C GLY A 114 4.76 20.54 -13.06
N SER A 115 5.46 19.53 -13.58
CA SER A 115 4.82 18.38 -14.20
C SER A 115 4.07 17.53 -13.17
N ALA A 116 2.89 17.03 -13.54
CA ALA A 116 2.14 16.03 -12.76
C ALA A 116 2.66 14.60 -12.99
N TYR A 117 3.56 14.41 -13.95
CA TYR A 117 4.05 13.11 -14.41
C TYR A 117 5.46 12.78 -13.89
N ILE A 118 5.76 13.19 -12.67
CA ILE A 118 7.01 12.88 -11.97
C ILE A 118 6.75 11.78 -10.96
N ARG A 119 7.60 10.73 -10.97
CA ARG A 119 7.64 9.70 -9.95
C ARG A 119 9.05 9.48 -9.45
N THR A 120 9.19 9.01 -8.22
CA THR A 120 10.47 8.71 -7.60
C THR A 120 10.58 7.22 -7.26
N LYS A 121 11.80 6.73 -6.96
CA LYS A 121 12.02 5.38 -6.43
C LYS A 121 11.06 5.07 -5.27
N LYS A 122 10.87 6.03 -4.38
CA LYS A 122 9.93 5.88 -3.27
C LYS A 122 8.50 5.64 -3.75
N ASP A 123 8.03 6.37 -4.77
CA ASP A 123 6.66 6.21 -5.30
C ASP A 123 6.46 4.81 -5.91
N GLU A 124 7.50 4.27 -6.59
CA GLU A 124 7.48 2.92 -7.16
C GLU A 124 7.42 1.85 -6.05
N ILE A 125 8.18 2.01 -4.97
CA ILE A 125 8.17 1.08 -3.84
C ILE A 125 6.85 1.17 -3.07
N VAL A 126 6.32 2.36 -2.83
CA VAL A 126 4.99 2.56 -2.21
C VAL A 126 3.91 1.86 -3.03
N SER A 127 3.96 1.98 -4.36
CA SER A 127 3.03 1.29 -5.28
C SER A 127 3.20 -0.24 -5.24
N LEU A 128 4.43 -0.75 -5.15
CA LEU A 128 4.70 -2.19 -4.99
C LEU A 128 4.10 -2.73 -3.68
N LEU A 129 4.27 -2.00 -2.58
CA LEU A 129 3.70 -2.37 -1.28
C LEU A 129 2.16 -2.30 -1.29
N SER A 130 1.56 -1.37 -2.04
CA SER A 130 0.11 -1.33 -2.26
C SER A 130 -0.37 -2.56 -3.04
N TYR A 131 0.34 -2.96 -4.09
CA TYR A 131 0.05 -4.19 -4.85
C TYR A 131 0.18 -5.44 -3.97
N PHE A 132 1.21 -5.51 -3.11
CA PHE A 132 1.36 -6.59 -2.11
C PHE A 132 0.13 -6.67 -1.20
N ILE A 133 -0.36 -5.55 -0.65
CA ILE A 133 -1.60 -5.52 0.16
C ILE A 133 -2.80 -6.00 -0.67
N GLY A 134 -2.86 -5.63 -1.95
CA GLY A 134 -3.86 -6.16 -2.88
C GLY A 134 -3.80 -7.69 -3.02
N CYS A 135 -2.61 -8.27 -3.09
CA CYS A 135 -2.42 -9.72 -3.10
C CYS A 135 -2.84 -10.35 -1.76
N MET A 136 -2.54 -9.71 -0.62
CA MET A 136 -2.97 -10.18 0.70
C MET A 136 -4.49 -10.23 0.84
N PHE A 137 -5.21 -9.30 0.23
CA PHE A 137 -6.67 -9.26 0.24
C PHE A 137 -7.33 -10.04 -0.90
N GLY A 138 -6.55 -10.59 -1.83
CA GLY A 138 -7.07 -11.29 -3.00
C GLY A 138 -7.64 -10.36 -4.08
N ARG A 139 -7.40 -9.03 -3.98
CA ARG A 139 -7.71 -8.11 -5.07
C ARG A 139 -6.88 -8.44 -6.31
N TYR A 140 -5.64 -8.84 -6.12
CA TYR A 140 -4.70 -9.29 -7.13
C TYR A 140 -4.20 -10.70 -6.82
N SER A 141 -3.67 -11.36 -7.83
CA SER A 141 -3.04 -12.68 -7.72
C SER A 141 -1.67 -12.69 -8.40
N LEU A 142 -0.78 -13.56 -7.95
CA LEU A 142 0.47 -13.86 -8.65
C LEU A 142 0.30 -14.90 -9.76
N ASP A 143 -0.89 -15.52 -9.87
CA ASP A 143 -1.19 -16.63 -10.78
C ASP A 143 -2.10 -16.21 -11.93
N THR A 144 -2.84 -15.12 -11.75
CA THR A 144 -3.81 -14.59 -12.73
C THR A 144 -3.64 -13.08 -12.82
N GLU A 145 -3.59 -12.56 -14.05
CA GLU A 145 -3.37 -11.14 -14.33
C GLU A 145 -4.62 -10.29 -14.05
N GLY A 146 -4.39 -9.04 -13.67
CA GLY A 146 -5.41 -8.02 -13.52
C GLY A 146 -6.15 -8.06 -12.18
N LEU A 147 -7.31 -7.41 -12.18
CA LEU A 147 -8.20 -7.37 -11.03
C LEU A 147 -8.95 -8.69 -10.88
N ILE A 148 -8.71 -9.41 -9.77
CA ILE A 148 -9.32 -10.72 -9.53
C ILE A 148 -10.60 -10.59 -8.72
N PHE A 149 -10.54 -9.86 -7.59
CA PHE A 149 -11.71 -9.71 -6.73
C PHE A 149 -11.98 -8.25 -6.35
N ALA A 150 -13.17 -7.79 -6.71
CA ALA A 150 -13.72 -6.49 -6.30
C ALA A 150 -15.23 -6.59 -5.98
N GLY A 151 -15.64 -7.71 -5.36
CA GLY A 151 -17.02 -8.10 -5.12
C GLY A 151 -17.47 -9.26 -6.01
N GLY A 152 -18.61 -9.85 -5.71
CA GLY A 152 -19.13 -11.05 -6.42
C GLY A 152 -18.66 -12.35 -5.77
N GLU A 153 -18.61 -13.43 -6.57
CA GLU A 153 -18.23 -14.76 -6.09
C GLU A 153 -16.72 -14.88 -5.90
N TRP A 154 -16.31 -15.44 -4.77
CA TRP A 154 -14.92 -15.72 -4.45
C TRP A 154 -14.49 -17.05 -5.08
N ASP A 155 -13.33 -17.05 -5.79
CA ASP A 155 -12.77 -18.24 -6.42
C ASP A 155 -11.32 -18.46 -5.97
N ASP A 156 -11.13 -19.45 -5.08
CA ASP A 156 -9.82 -19.85 -4.54
C ASP A 156 -8.84 -20.37 -5.59
N THR A 157 -9.32 -20.80 -6.75
CA THR A 157 -8.48 -21.38 -7.81
C THR A 157 -7.53 -20.37 -8.43
N ASN A 158 -7.83 -19.08 -8.27
CA ASN A 158 -6.99 -17.97 -8.73
C ASN A 158 -5.72 -17.76 -7.88
N TYR A 159 -5.61 -18.38 -6.70
CA TYR A 159 -4.54 -18.10 -5.73
C TYR A 159 -3.78 -19.38 -5.36
N LYS A 160 -2.71 -19.70 -6.08
CA LYS A 160 -1.91 -20.92 -5.89
C LYS A 160 -0.60 -20.63 -5.16
N ARG A 161 0.22 -19.71 -5.71
CA ARG A 161 1.56 -19.39 -5.19
C ARG A 161 1.53 -18.56 -3.92
N PHE A 162 0.59 -17.65 -3.81
CA PHE A 162 0.41 -16.82 -2.61
C PHE A 162 -1.08 -16.76 -2.24
N LYS A 163 -1.41 -17.31 -1.07
CA LYS A 163 -2.80 -17.33 -0.58
C LYS A 163 -3.16 -16.01 0.06
N PRO A 164 -4.30 -15.41 -0.29
CA PRO A 164 -4.85 -14.27 0.41
C PRO A 164 -5.12 -14.56 1.88
N ASP A 165 -5.28 -13.51 2.65
CA ASP A 165 -5.77 -13.60 4.02
C ASP A 165 -7.18 -14.20 4.06
N VAL A 166 -7.45 -15.06 5.07
CA VAL A 166 -8.67 -15.86 5.10
C VAL A 166 -9.88 -15.04 5.53
N ASP A 167 -9.73 -14.21 6.55
CA ASP A 167 -10.82 -13.51 7.22
C ASP A 167 -10.93 -12.02 6.87
N ASN A 168 -10.10 -11.54 5.94
CA ASN A 168 -10.09 -10.15 5.51
C ASN A 168 -9.58 -9.16 6.58
N ILE A 169 -8.77 -9.61 7.54
CA ILE A 169 -8.26 -8.77 8.62
C ILE A 169 -6.74 -8.89 8.70
N ILE A 170 -6.02 -7.85 8.32
CA ILE A 170 -4.56 -7.81 8.37
C ILE A 170 -4.13 -6.94 9.54
N PRO A 171 -3.61 -7.50 10.64
CA PRO A 171 -3.13 -6.74 11.77
C PRO A 171 -1.85 -5.98 11.42
N ILE A 172 -1.75 -4.74 11.89
CA ILE A 172 -0.55 -3.90 11.80
C ILE A 172 -0.10 -3.56 13.21
N THR A 173 0.95 -4.24 13.66
CA THR A 173 1.49 -4.13 15.00
C THR A 173 2.91 -3.56 14.99
N ASP A 174 3.34 -2.98 16.10
CA ASP A 174 4.68 -2.41 16.25
C ASP A 174 5.79 -3.48 16.43
N GLU A 175 5.39 -4.72 16.71
CA GLU A 175 6.24 -5.90 16.74
C GLU A 175 5.46 -7.12 16.21
N GLU A 176 6.14 -8.24 16.01
CA GLU A 176 5.51 -9.50 15.58
C GLU A 176 4.84 -10.17 16.77
N TYR A 177 3.53 -9.98 16.90
CA TYR A 177 2.71 -10.56 17.95
C TYR A 177 1.75 -11.64 17.46
N LEU A 178 1.45 -11.64 16.17
CA LEU A 178 0.43 -12.50 15.55
C LEU A 178 1.04 -13.29 14.40
N GLU A 179 0.44 -14.43 14.07
CA GLU A 179 0.95 -15.36 13.04
C GLU A 179 0.84 -14.80 11.63
N ASP A 180 -0.16 -13.96 11.39
CA ASP A 180 -0.45 -13.24 10.14
C ASP A 180 0.19 -11.85 10.09
N ASP A 181 1.28 -11.67 10.84
CA ASP A 181 2.06 -10.43 10.85
C ASP A 181 2.42 -9.95 9.43
N ILE A 182 2.19 -8.65 9.17
CA ILE A 182 2.35 -8.05 7.84
C ILE A 182 3.77 -8.19 7.28
N ILE A 183 4.81 -8.14 8.13
CA ILE A 183 6.20 -8.27 7.68
C ILE A 183 6.54 -9.71 7.35
N THR A 184 6.04 -10.65 8.14
CA THR A 184 6.20 -12.09 7.87
C THR A 184 5.50 -12.48 6.57
N ARG A 185 4.32 -11.95 6.32
CA ARG A 185 3.59 -12.12 5.05
C ARG A 185 4.32 -11.46 3.88
N LEU A 186 4.89 -10.26 4.06
CA LEU A 186 5.70 -9.60 3.03
C LEU A 186 6.94 -10.41 2.69
N CYS A 187 7.66 -10.93 3.67
CA CYS A 187 8.81 -11.80 3.43
C CYS A 187 8.41 -13.05 2.62
N THR A 188 7.28 -13.68 2.95
CA THR A 188 6.76 -14.81 2.18
C THR A 188 6.43 -14.42 0.75
N TRP A 189 5.76 -13.30 0.55
CA TRP A 189 5.43 -12.79 -0.78
C TRP A 189 6.69 -12.47 -1.61
N LEU A 190 7.68 -11.78 -1.02
CA LEU A 190 8.95 -11.48 -1.68
C LEU A 190 9.71 -12.73 -2.10
N LYS A 191 9.74 -13.78 -1.26
CA LYS A 191 10.33 -15.07 -1.61
C LYS A 191 9.65 -15.70 -2.82
N VAL A 192 8.32 -15.66 -2.88
CA VAL A 192 7.55 -16.20 -4.00
C VAL A 192 7.77 -15.40 -5.29
N VAL A 193 7.89 -14.07 -5.20
CA VAL A 193 8.00 -13.18 -6.36
C VAL A 193 9.44 -13.08 -6.86
N TYR A 194 10.42 -12.98 -5.97
CA TYR A 194 11.80 -12.63 -6.31
C TYR A 194 12.82 -13.75 -5.99
N GLY A 195 12.42 -14.76 -5.24
CA GLY A 195 13.30 -15.85 -4.79
C GLY A 195 13.76 -15.69 -3.34
N GLU A 196 14.07 -16.81 -2.70
CA GLU A 196 14.42 -16.83 -1.28
C GLU A 196 15.79 -16.19 -1.01
N GLU A 197 16.78 -16.46 -1.88
CA GLU A 197 18.17 -16.01 -1.72
C GLU A 197 18.31 -14.47 -1.82
N THR A 198 17.36 -13.79 -2.47
CA THR A 198 17.39 -12.35 -2.67
C THR A 198 16.61 -11.57 -1.62
N LEU A 199 15.98 -12.26 -0.66
CA LEU A 199 15.06 -11.66 0.31
C LEU A 199 15.67 -10.45 1.05
N GLU A 200 16.85 -10.62 1.65
CA GLU A 200 17.45 -9.57 2.47
C GLU A 200 17.85 -8.35 1.64
N VAL A 201 18.42 -8.57 0.45
CA VAL A 201 18.79 -7.47 -0.46
C VAL A 201 17.55 -6.71 -0.93
N ASN A 202 16.47 -7.42 -1.22
CA ASN A 202 15.20 -6.79 -1.62
C ASN A 202 14.54 -6.02 -0.47
N LEU A 203 14.59 -6.53 0.76
CA LEU A 203 14.14 -5.79 1.94
C LEU A 203 14.96 -4.52 2.17
N ASP A 204 16.27 -4.58 1.99
CA ASP A 204 17.17 -3.42 2.14
C ASP A 204 16.85 -2.35 1.08
N PHE A 205 16.61 -2.75 -0.16
CA PHE A 205 16.22 -1.83 -1.24
C PHE A 205 14.88 -1.13 -0.94
N ILE A 206 13.89 -1.87 -0.45
CA ILE A 206 12.59 -1.31 -0.02
C ILE A 206 12.80 -0.31 1.12
N ALA A 207 13.55 -0.68 2.15
CA ALA A 207 13.80 0.16 3.31
C ALA A 207 14.54 1.45 2.94
N GLU A 208 15.55 1.37 2.07
CA GLU A 208 16.28 2.53 1.54
C GLU A 208 15.32 3.51 0.84
N ALA A 209 14.48 3.02 -0.06
CA ALA A 209 13.50 3.83 -0.78
C ALA A 209 12.48 4.50 0.15
N LEU A 210 12.11 3.85 1.25
CA LEU A 210 11.22 4.40 2.28
C LEU A 210 11.89 5.42 3.20
N GLY A 211 13.23 5.52 3.19
CA GLY A 211 14.02 6.52 3.91
C GLY A 211 14.69 6.04 5.20
N ASN A 212 14.90 4.74 5.39
CA ASN A 212 15.72 4.13 6.47
C ASN A 212 15.38 4.61 7.90
N LYS A 213 14.10 4.78 8.22
CA LYS A 213 13.64 5.18 9.57
C LYS A 213 13.47 3.96 10.48
N GLY A 214 14.55 3.36 10.90
CA GLY A 214 14.59 2.18 11.77
C GLY A 214 16.01 1.60 11.85
N ASN A 215 16.20 0.58 12.68
CA ASN A 215 17.50 -0.08 12.87
C ASN A 215 17.73 -1.26 11.92
N THR A 216 16.65 -1.81 11.38
CA THR A 216 16.65 -2.90 10.40
C THR A 216 15.67 -2.63 9.29
N SER A 217 15.85 -3.25 8.13
CA SER A 217 14.96 -3.09 6.98
C SER A 217 13.52 -3.50 7.31
N ARG A 218 13.34 -4.58 8.09
CA ARG A 218 12.02 -5.01 8.57
C ARG A 218 11.37 -3.98 9.49
N GLU A 219 12.13 -3.35 10.37
CA GLU A 219 11.63 -2.28 11.25
C GLU A 219 11.21 -1.04 10.44
N VAL A 220 12.00 -0.63 9.45
CA VAL A 220 11.67 0.48 8.56
C VAL A 220 10.36 0.23 7.83
N ILE A 221 10.19 -0.96 7.24
CA ILE A 221 8.99 -1.33 6.47
C ILE A 221 7.78 -1.44 7.43
N ARG A 222 7.94 -2.00 8.62
CA ARG A 222 6.90 -2.05 9.66
C ARG A 222 6.44 -0.65 10.06
N ASN A 223 7.38 0.26 10.28
CA ASN A 223 7.08 1.65 10.60
C ASN A 223 6.32 2.37 9.47
N TYR A 224 6.63 2.05 8.21
CA TYR A 224 5.90 2.54 7.06
C TYR A 224 4.42 2.07 7.09
N PHE A 225 4.16 0.77 7.26
CA PHE A 225 2.78 0.26 7.35
C PHE A 225 2.02 0.86 8.54
N LEU A 226 2.71 1.03 9.68
CA LEU A 226 2.12 1.53 10.91
C LEU A 226 1.70 3.01 10.83
N ASN A 227 2.44 3.85 10.08
CA ASN A 227 2.32 5.30 10.16
C ASN A 227 2.00 5.99 8.82
N ASP A 228 2.44 5.46 7.69
CA ASP A 228 2.41 6.16 6.40
C ASP A 228 1.53 5.48 5.34
N PHE A 229 1.46 4.15 5.31
CA PHE A 229 0.76 3.38 4.27
C PHE A 229 -0.68 3.85 4.02
N PHE A 230 -1.48 3.99 5.08
CA PHE A 230 -2.89 4.38 4.92
C PHE A 230 -3.05 5.78 4.33
N LYS A 231 -2.14 6.69 4.65
CA LYS A 231 -2.12 8.03 4.08
C LYS A 231 -1.83 7.98 2.58
N ASP A 232 -0.81 7.21 2.18
CA ASP A 232 -0.43 7.05 0.77
C ASP A 232 -1.54 6.34 0.00
N HIS A 233 -2.17 5.30 0.58
CA HIS A 233 -3.36 4.64 0.01
C HIS A 233 -4.52 5.62 -0.21
N CYS A 234 -4.82 6.48 0.76
CA CYS A 234 -5.83 7.52 0.63
C CYS A 234 -5.49 8.55 -0.46
N GLN A 235 -4.22 8.80 -0.72
CA GLN A 235 -3.78 9.70 -1.78
C GLN A 235 -3.94 9.05 -3.16
N THR A 236 -3.53 7.79 -3.31
CA THR A 236 -3.69 7.00 -4.54
C THR A 236 -5.16 6.91 -4.95
N TYR A 237 -6.05 6.65 -3.98
CA TYR A 237 -7.50 6.56 -4.20
C TYR A 237 -8.22 7.89 -3.90
N SER A 238 -7.65 9.00 -4.33
CA SER A 238 -8.26 10.33 -4.21
C SER A 238 -8.71 10.83 -5.58
N VAL A 239 -9.92 11.39 -5.63
CA VAL A 239 -10.49 11.96 -6.84
C VAL A 239 -10.63 13.47 -6.67
N THR A 240 -10.11 14.23 -7.65
CA THR A 240 -10.22 15.70 -7.66
C THR A 240 -11.68 16.14 -7.50
N GLY A 241 -11.95 17.03 -6.56
CA GLY A 241 -13.30 17.51 -6.26
C GLY A 241 -14.16 16.55 -5.41
N SER A 242 -13.83 15.26 -5.35
CA SER A 242 -14.58 14.26 -4.57
C SER A 242 -13.88 13.80 -3.30
N GLY A 243 -12.55 14.02 -3.19
CA GLY A 243 -11.72 13.65 -2.04
C GLY A 243 -11.35 12.18 -1.97
N LYS A 244 -10.94 11.74 -0.78
CA LYS A 244 -10.41 10.40 -0.51
C LYS A 244 -11.48 9.32 -0.62
N ARG A 245 -11.13 8.20 -1.26
CA ARG A 245 -12.00 7.02 -1.43
C ARG A 245 -11.20 5.73 -1.22
N PRO A 246 -10.59 5.51 -0.03
CA PRO A 246 -9.79 4.31 0.21
C PRO A 246 -10.65 3.05 0.06
N ILE A 247 -10.07 2.02 -0.54
CA ILE A 247 -10.69 0.69 -0.65
C ILE A 247 -10.20 -0.25 0.46
N TYR A 248 -9.01 0.00 1.02
CA TYR A 248 -8.56 -0.63 2.26
C TYR A 248 -8.84 0.33 3.42
N TRP A 249 -9.51 -0.16 4.44
CA TRP A 249 -9.89 0.65 5.60
C TRP A 249 -9.06 0.25 6.80
N LEU A 250 -8.56 1.26 7.51
CA LEU A 250 -7.72 1.06 8.68
C LEU A 250 -8.54 1.28 9.95
N PHE A 251 -8.75 0.21 10.72
CA PHE A 251 -9.13 0.29 12.12
C PHE A 251 -7.93 0.80 12.91
N ASP A 252 -8.12 1.82 13.75
CA ASP A 252 -7.04 2.51 14.45
C ASP A 252 -7.48 2.92 15.86
N SER A 253 -6.84 2.34 16.87
CA SER A 253 -7.14 2.62 18.28
C SER A 253 -6.66 4.00 18.72
N GLY A 254 -5.65 4.57 18.07
CA GLY A 254 -5.15 5.90 18.38
C GLY A 254 -3.62 6.04 18.44
N LYS A 255 -3.16 7.02 19.20
CA LYS A 255 -1.78 7.52 19.15
C LYS A 255 -0.73 6.56 19.74
N GLN A 256 -1.13 5.62 20.57
CA GLN A 256 -0.20 4.66 21.18
C GLN A 256 0.07 3.47 20.24
N ASN A 257 -0.63 3.38 19.12
CA ASN A 257 -0.62 2.21 18.23
C ASN A 257 -0.94 0.91 19.00
N GLY A 258 -1.92 0.96 19.88
CA GLY A 258 -2.33 -0.20 20.67
C GLY A 258 -2.95 -1.29 19.82
N PHE A 259 -3.78 -0.88 18.82
CA PHE A 259 -4.36 -1.80 17.84
C PHE A 259 -4.56 -1.11 16.51
N LYS A 260 -4.10 -1.75 15.44
CA LYS A 260 -4.41 -1.38 14.06
C LYS A 260 -4.65 -2.64 13.24
N ALA A 261 -5.61 -2.56 12.31
CA ALA A 261 -5.86 -3.60 11.33
C ALA A 261 -6.43 -3.01 10.04
N LEU A 262 -5.98 -3.54 8.91
CA LEU A 262 -6.57 -3.23 7.60
C LEU A 262 -7.64 -4.26 7.27
N ILE A 263 -8.68 -3.79 6.58
CA ILE A 263 -9.68 -4.63 5.91
C ILE A 263 -9.84 -4.17 4.45
N TYR A 264 -10.27 -5.08 3.58
CA TYR A 264 -10.67 -4.75 2.21
C TYR A 264 -12.19 -4.60 2.15
N LEU A 265 -12.66 -3.41 1.75
CA LEU A 265 -14.09 -3.07 1.71
C LEU A 265 -14.93 -4.10 0.95
N HIS A 266 -14.45 -4.57 -0.20
CA HIS A 266 -15.18 -5.51 -1.06
C HIS A 266 -15.31 -6.94 -0.49
N ARG A 267 -14.54 -7.26 0.57
CA ARG A 267 -14.65 -8.52 1.34
C ARG A 267 -15.32 -8.33 2.71
N TYR A 268 -15.73 -7.11 3.03
CA TYR A 268 -16.42 -6.83 4.29
C TYR A 268 -17.77 -7.57 4.35
N ASN A 269 -18.09 -8.10 5.52
CA ASN A 269 -19.38 -8.66 5.86
C ASN A 269 -19.80 -8.29 7.30
N ALA A 270 -21.03 -8.59 7.67
CA ALA A 270 -21.58 -8.22 8.96
C ALA A 270 -20.83 -8.80 10.19
N ASP A 271 -20.04 -9.86 10.00
CA ASP A 271 -19.28 -10.51 11.07
C ASP A 271 -17.85 -9.95 11.19
N THR A 272 -17.36 -9.19 10.21
CA THR A 272 -15.98 -8.69 10.16
C THR A 272 -15.58 -7.93 11.44
N ILE A 273 -16.43 -7.04 11.97
CA ILE A 273 -16.12 -6.29 13.20
C ILE A 273 -16.12 -7.23 14.42
N GLY A 274 -17.00 -8.23 14.44
CA GLY A 274 -17.02 -9.25 15.48
C GLY A 274 -15.74 -10.08 15.54
N ASN A 275 -15.29 -10.57 14.38
CA ASN A 275 -14.04 -11.33 14.24
C ASN A 275 -12.82 -10.46 14.60
N LEU A 276 -12.76 -9.22 14.09
CA LEU A 276 -11.71 -8.27 14.44
C LEU A 276 -11.60 -8.05 15.95
N ARG A 277 -12.74 -7.95 16.65
CA ARG A 277 -12.77 -7.78 18.09
C ARG A 277 -12.26 -9.02 18.84
N ILE A 278 -12.78 -10.21 18.50
CA ILE A 278 -12.55 -11.44 19.27
C ILE A 278 -11.17 -12.02 18.95
N ASP A 279 -10.85 -12.14 17.65
CA ASP A 279 -9.68 -12.89 17.21
C ASP A 279 -8.41 -12.04 17.24
N TYR A 280 -8.54 -10.71 17.11
CA TYR A 280 -7.40 -9.79 17.05
C TYR A 280 -7.31 -8.86 18.26
N LEU A 281 -8.31 -8.00 18.51
CA LEU A 281 -8.23 -6.98 19.56
C LEU A 281 -8.13 -7.60 20.96
N HIS A 282 -8.96 -8.59 21.27
CA HIS A 282 -8.88 -9.30 22.56
C HIS A 282 -7.59 -10.14 22.69
N ARG A 283 -7.10 -10.69 21.56
CA ARG A 283 -5.82 -11.40 21.54
C ARG A 283 -4.67 -10.44 21.85
N MET A 284 -4.66 -9.26 21.24
CA MET A 284 -3.66 -8.22 21.54
C MET A 284 -3.69 -7.76 22.99
N GLN A 285 -4.87 -7.58 23.59
CA GLN A 285 -4.98 -7.24 25.01
C GLN A 285 -4.31 -8.29 25.89
N ARG A 286 -4.58 -9.59 25.65
CA ARG A 286 -3.95 -10.71 26.39
C ARG A 286 -2.43 -10.75 26.19
N ILE A 287 -1.95 -10.48 24.98
CA ILE A 287 -0.51 -10.43 24.69
C ILE A 287 0.13 -9.29 25.47
N TYR A 288 -0.43 -8.10 25.47
CA TYR A 288 0.08 -6.96 26.25
C TYR A 288 0.08 -7.24 27.74
N GLU A 289 -0.95 -7.85 28.29
CA GLU A 289 -1.00 -8.26 29.71
C GLU A 289 0.13 -9.23 30.07
N SER A 290 0.39 -10.21 29.22
CA SER A 290 1.46 -11.20 29.39
C SER A 290 2.84 -10.53 29.30
N GLU A 291 3.06 -9.67 28.31
CA GLU A 291 4.31 -8.96 28.13
C GLU A 291 4.60 -7.96 29.28
N ILE A 292 3.58 -7.25 29.75
CA ILE A 292 3.71 -6.37 30.93
C ILE A 292 4.17 -7.16 32.16
N LYS A 293 3.60 -8.36 32.38
CA LYS A 293 4.00 -9.25 33.47
C LYS A 293 5.45 -9.70 33.28
N ARG A 294 5.83 -10.13 32.08
CA ARG A 294 7.19 -10.54 31.74
C ARG A 294 8.19 -9.40 31.98
N MET A 295 7.86 -8.18 31.60
CA MET A 295 8.72 -7.00 31.88
C MET A 295 8.84 -6.73 33.38
N GLN A 296 7.78 -6.90 34.14
CA GLN A 296 7.82 -6.76 35.61
C GLN A 296 8.73 -7.82 36.25
N ASP A 297 8.66 -9.07 35.78
CA ASP A 297 9.53 -10.15 36.27
C ASP A 297 11.01 -9.85 35.94
N THR A 298 11.30 -9.32 34.76
CA THR A 298 12.65 -8.87 34.40
C THR A 298 13.15 -7.73 35.33
N ILE A 299 12.30 -6.74 35.60
CA ILE A 299 12.63 -5.62 36.50
C ILE A 299 12.95 -6.12 37.90
N ASN A 300 12.21 -7.11 38.39
CA ASN A 300 12.38 -7.64 39.76
C ASN A 300 13.61 -8.54 39.91
N ASN A 301 14.00 -9.27 38.85
CA ASN A 301 15.00 -10.35 38.97
C ASN A 301 16.33 -10.01 38.29
N SER A 302 16.40 -9.04 37.36
CA SER A 302 17.66 -8.68 36.70
C SER A 302 18.53 -7.80 37.59
N THR A 303 19.82 -8.15 37.62
CA THR A 303 20.88 -7.33 38.26
C THR A 303 21.51 -6.34 37.26
N ASN A 304 21.17 -6.40 35.97
CA ASN A 304 21.71 -5.54 34.94
C ASN A 304 20.88 -4.25 34.84
N ALA A 305 21.44 -3.13 35.24
CA ALA A 305 20.76 -1.84 35.23
C ALA A 305 20.26 -1.39 33.86
N ARG A 306 20.95 -1.75 32.76
CA ARG A 306 20.50 -1.44 31.37
C ARG A 306 19.27 -2.25 31.00
N GLU A 307 19.28 -3.51 31.38
CA GLU A 307 18.12 -4.41 31.11
C GLU A 307 16.90 -3.97 31.91
N VAL A 308 17.07 -3.62 33.20
CA VAL A 308 15.99 -3.08 34.04
C VAL A 308 15.43 -1.79 33.46
N ALA A 309 16.28 -0.85 33.00
CA ALA A 309 15.83 0.40 32.39
C ALA A 309 15.05 0.15 31.08
N ALA A 310 15.54 -0.75 30.24
CA ALA A 310 14.85 -1.14 28.98
C ALA A 310 13.49 -1.79 29.26
N ALA A 311 13.43 -2.73 30.19
CA ALA A 311 12.20 -3.40 30.60
C ALA A 311 11.17 -2.43 31.19
N THR A 312 11.63 -1.45 31.99
CA THR A 312 10.77 -0.42 32.58
C THR A 312 10.13 0.44 31.47
N LYS A 313 10.93 0.95 30.53
CA LYS A 313 10.43 1.75 29.39
C LYS A 313 9.45 0.96 28.53
N ARG A 314 9.76 -0.32 28.26
CA ARG A 314 8.88 -1.19 27.48
C ARG A 314 7.57 -1.45 28.21
N LYS A 315 7.60 -1.75 29.51
CA LYS A 315 6.40 -1.93 30.33
C LYS A 315 5.49 -0.69 30.30
N GLU A 316 6.06 0.49 30.42
CA GLU A 316 5.29 1.75 30.34
C GLU A 316 4.59 1.91 28.99
N LYS A 317 5.29 1.61 27.88
CA LYS A 317 4.72 1.62 26.52
C LYS A 317 3.55 0.63 26.41
N LEU A 318 3.78 -0.62 26.77
CA LEU A 318 2.76 -1.68 26.71
C LEU A 318 1.54 -1.37 27.57
N THR A 319 1.74 -0.75 28.74
CA THR A 319 0.64 -0.32 29.63
C THR A 319 -0.23 0.74 28.96
N LYS A 320 0.37 1.70 28.23
CA LYS A 320 -0.38 2.71 27.46
C LYS A 320 -1.12 2.09 26.29
N GLN A 321 -0.49 1.16 25.58
CA GLN A 321 -1.11 0.43 24.47
C GLN A 321 -2.29 -0.42 24.95
N LEU A 322 -2.14 -1.14 26.05
CA LEU A 322 -3.23 -1.94 26.63
C LEU A 322 -4.41 -1.07 27.06
N LYS A 323 -4.16 0.08 27.68
CA LYS A 323 -5.21 1.03 28.05
C LYS A 323 -5.96 1.52 26.82
N GLU A 324 -5.24 1.94 25.78
CA GLU A 324 -5.84 2.38 24.51
C GLU A 324 -6.67 1.27 23.85
N CYS A 325 -6.19 0.02 23.84
CA CYS A 325 -6.93 -1.14 23.33
C CYS A 325 -8.26 -1.36 24.09
N ARG A 326 -8.27 -1.20 25.42
CA ARG A 326 -9.49 -1.38 26.22
C ARG A 326 -10.51 -0.29 25.96
N GLU A 327 -10.07 0.97 25.88
CA GLU A 327 -10.94 2.10 25.52
C GLU A 327 -11.50 1.96 24.08
N TYR A 328 -10.70 1.39 23.19
CA TYR A 328 -11.09 1.10 21.82
C TYR A 328 -12.08 -0.07 21.74
N ASP A 329 -11.90 -1.12 22.55
CA ASP A 329 -12.79 -2.27 22.63
C ASP A 329 -14.22 -1.87 23.04
N GLU A 330 -14.38 -0.90 23.92
CA GLU A 330 -15.69 -0.37 24.27
C GLU A 330 -16.45 0.17 23.04
N LYS A 331 -15.76 0.89 22.16
CA LYS A 331 -16.35 1.41 20.91
C LYS A 331 -16.68 0.27 19.93
N ILE A 332 -15.72 -0.63 19.71
CA ILE A 332 -15.87 -1.78 18.80
C ILE A 332 -17.00 -2.70 19.26
N ALA A 333 -17.20 -2.88 20.57
CA ALA A 333 -18.28 -3.71 21.12
C ALA A 333 -19.66 -3.29 20.64
N HIS A 334 -19.94 -1.96 20.59
CA HIS A 334 -21.21 -1.44 20.09
C HIS A 334 -21.43 -1.75 18.62
N LEU A 335 -20.37 -1.63 17.80
CA LEU A 335 -20.44 -1.87 16.37
C LEU A 335 -20.51 -3.35 16.02
N ALA A 336 -19.76 -4.21 16.75
CA ALA A 336 -19.79 -5.66 16.58
C ALA A 336 -21.20 -6.23 16.84
N LEU A 337 -21.87 -5.76 17.88
CA LEU A 337 -23.24 -6.17 18.18
C LEU A 337 -24.26 -5.69 17.13
N SER A 338 -23.95 -4.60 16.46
CA SER A 338 -24.83 -4.00 15.45
C SER A 338 -24.85 -4.81 14.13
N ARG A 339 -23.88 -5.68 13.87
CA ARG A 339 -23.75 -6.50 12.64
C ARG A 339 -24.06 -5.68 11.38
N ILE A 340 -23.35 -4.55 11.24
CA ILE A 340 -23.63 -3.55 10.21
C ILE A 340 -23.36 -4.15 8.83
N GLU A 341 -24.35 -4.10 7.94
CA GLU A 341 -24.22 -4.46 6.53
C GLU A 341 -23.91 -3.21 5.70
N LEU A 342 -23.00 -3.31 4.76
CA LEU A 342 -22.65 -2.24 3.85
C LEU A 342 -23.21 -2.54 2.45
N ASP A 343 -23.62 -1.49 1.75
CA ASP A 343 -23.98 -1.54 0.35
C ASP A 343 -22.89 -0.81 -0.45
N LEU A 344 -22.19 -1.52 -1.31
CA LEU A 344 -21.09 -0.94 -2.09
C LEU A 344 -21.57 0.17 -3.03
N ASP A 345 -22.83 0.12 -3.48
CA ASP A 345 -23.42 1.13 -4.36
C ASP A 345 -23.62 2.48 -3.66
N ASP A 346 -23.74 2.51 -2.33
CA ASP A 346 -23.77 3.73 -1.54
C ASP A 346 -22.46 4.54 -1.62
N GLY A 347 -21.37 3.88 -2.07
CA GLY A 347 -20.04 4.44 -2.19
C GLY A 347 -19.27 4.56 -0.87
N VAL A 348 -17.95 4.79 -1.01
CA VAL A 348 -16.99 4.72 0.11
C VAL A 348 -17.34 5.66 1.26
N LYS A 349 -17.68 6.91 0.99
CA LYS A 349 -17.91 7.92 2.04
C LYS A 349 -19.12 7.65 2.93
N VAL A 350 -20.21 7.18 2.31
CA VAL A 350 -21.44 6.81 3.03
C VAL A 350 -21.18 5.60 3.89
N ASN A 351 -20.59 4.56 3.31
CA ASN A 351 -20.25 3.33 3.99
C ASN A 351 -19.23 3.52 5.13
N TYR A 352 -18.28 4.45 4.96
CA TYR A 352 -17.30 4.79 6.00
C TYR A 352 -17.97 5.39 7.26
N LYS A 353 -19.02 6.19 7.08
CA LYS A 353 -19.85 6.70 8.18
C LYS A 353 -20.75 5.59 8.73
N LYS A 354 -21.41 4.83 7.85
CA LYS A 354 -22.36 3.77 8.21
C LYS A 354 -21.71 2.72 9.11
N LEU A 355 -20.51 2.25 8.77
CA LEU A 355 -19.76 1.26 9.56
C LEU A 355 -19.48 1.76 11.00
N GLN A 356 -19.30 3.05 11.19
CA GLN A 356 -18.99 3.67 12.47
C GLN A 356 -20.24 4.17 13.25
N THR A 357 -21.44 3.87 12.75
CA THR A 357 -22.70 4.28 13.41
C THR A 357 -23.41 3.04 13.97
N GLY A 358 -23.51 2.95 15.28
CA GLY A 358 -24.20 1.87 15.96
C GLY A 358 -25.72 1.90 15.76
N VAL A 359 -26.40 0.80 16.11
CA VAL A 359 -27.88 0.72 16.08
C VAL A 359 -28.56 1.73 17.00
N ASP A 360 -27.83 2.26 17.99
CA ASP A 360 -28.26 3.34 18.88
C ASP A 360 -28.19 4.72 18.23
N GLY A 361 -27.75 4.79 16.96
CA GLY A 361 -27.57 6.03 16.20
C GLY A 361 -26.32 6.84 16.58
N LYS A 362 -25.51 6.36 17.52
CA LYS A 362 -24.28 7.04 17.93
C LYS A 362 -23.14 6.72 16.99
N PHE A 363 -22.28 7.72 16.76
CA PHE A 363 -21.05 7.58 16.01
C PHE A 363 -19.89 7.17 16.94
N TYR A 364 -19.26 6.07 16.59
CA TYR A 364 -18.08 5.52 17.29
C TYR A 364 -16.89 5.60 16.34
N GLU A 365 -16.02 6.58 16.55
CA GLU A 365 -14.81 6.74 15.71
C GLU A 365 -13.85 5.58 15.95
N VAL A 366 -13.79 4.66 15.00
CA VAL A 366 -12.92 3.46 15.03
C VAL A 366 -12.04 3.33 13.80
N LEU A 367 -12.35 4.04 12.71
CA LEU A 367 -11.55 4.06 11.49
C LEU A 367 -10.67 5.31 11.43
N ALA A 368 -9.49 5.15 10.84
CA ALA A 368 -8.53 6.23 10.65
C ALA A 368 -9.09 7.34 9.74
N ASP A 369 -8.64 8.57 9.96
CA ASP A 369 -8.94 9.76 9.13
C ASP A 369 -10.43 10.01 8.84
N SER A 370 -11.31 9.57 9.73
CA SER A 370 -12.78 9.60 9.56
C SER A 370 -13.31 10.98 9.17
N LYS A 371 -12.77 12.05 9.80
CA LYS A 371 -13.19 13.44 9.54
C LYS A 371 -12.93 13.92 8.11
N ASN A 372 -11.93 13.36 7.44
CA ASN A 372 -11.54 13.76 6.09
C ASN A 372 -12.13 12.86 5.00
N ILE A 373 -12.53 11.62 5.36
CA ILE A 373 -13.09 10.65 4.42
C ILE A 373 -14.61 10.75 4.36
N MET A 374 -15.27 10.87 5.50
CA MET A 374 -16.74 10.96 5.55
C MET A 374 -17.29 12.20 4.83
N ILE A 375 -18.52 12.10 4.39
CA ILE A 375 -19.28 13.27 3.93
C ILE A 375 -19.52 14.19 5.12
N LYS A 376 -19.12 15.46 5.00
CA LYS A 376 -19.56 16.50 5.93
C LYS A 376 -21.04 16.75 5.67
N GLU A 377 -21.88 16.57 6.69
CA GLU A 377 -23.25 17.07 6.64
C GLU A 377 -23.19 18.60 6.46
N LYS A 378 -23.95 19.10 5.48
CA LYS A 378 -24.07 20.54 5.22
C LYS A 378 -24.96 21.18 6.28
#